data_455633ba8c814e04414ecc6fe41d80cf
#
_entry.id   455633ba8c814e04414ecc6fe41d80cf
#
_cell.length_a   1.000
_cell.length_b   1.000
_cell.length_c   1.000
_cell.angle_alpha   90.00
_cell.angle_beta   90.00
_cell.angle_gamma   90.00
#
_symmetry.space_group_name_H-M   'P 1'
#
loop_
_entity.id
_entity.type
_entity.pdbx_description
1 polymer ?
#
loop_
_entity_poly.entity_id
_entity_poly.type
_entity_poly.pdbx_seq_one_letter_code
_entity_poly.pdbx_strand_id
1 'polypeptide(L)'
;MGKKSVSGVVLKETYLKARKRGILLFILTSLAYTIAIIGLLVVITEEKEAISSFSHMGSMIDEYRTKDKVYGILRTKGYSLGQGLDIAEAIVKKSKELELPLALIMAVIDYESEFYPNARSDKGAQGLMQIMPLKWDQYVTKLNWKVNRRAMADPFMNITVGCQILKDLYDDYKHIKNDKVKMAKVLTDYNNGEKSTDPNLKYAVEVGQKYDEYQKKLRKYTRN
;
A
#
# COMPACT_ATOMS: atom_id res chain seq x y z
N MET A 1 -42.57 -82.06 20.45
CA MET A 1 -42.06 -81.12 19.46
C MET A 1 -42.57 -79.70 19.76
N GLY A 2 -41.79 -78.74 20.32
CA GLY A 2 -42.38 -77.44 20.59
C GLY A 2 -41.53 -76.43 21.37
N LYS A 3 -40.28 -76.76 21.78
CA LYS A 3 -39.49 -75.82 22.64
C LYS A 3 -38.32 -75.13 21.93
N LYS A 4 -38.00 -75.40 20.62
CA LYS A 4 -36.85 -74.80 19.92
C LYS A 4 -37.18 -73.49 19.12
N SER A 5 -38.46 -73.14 18.88
CA SER A 5 -38.81 -71.96 18.07
C SER A 5 -38.87 -70.66 18.89
N VAL A 6 -39.22 -70.68 20.14
CA VAL A 6 -39.41 -69.49 21.00
C VAL A 6 -38.06 -68.81 21.38
N SER A 7 -37.04 -69.63 21.68
CA SER A 7 -35.71 -69.10 22.03
C SER A 7 -35.01 -68.35 20.85
N GLY A 8 -35.19 -68.80 19.62
CA GLY A 8 -34.64 -68.20 18.42
C GLY A 8 -35.26 -66.82 18.10
N VAL A 9 -36.53 -66.66 18.33
CA VAL A 9 -37.23 -65.36 18.10
C VAL A 9 -36.81 -64.33 19.12
N VAL A 10 -36.73 -64.68 20.39
CA VAL A 10 -36.32 -63.78 21.47
C VAL A 10 -34.85 -63.31 21.29
N LEU A 11 -33.94 -64.20 20.86
CA LEU A 11 -32.54 -63.88 20.57
C LEU A 11 -32.45 -62.90 19.39
N LYS A 12 -33.26 -63.10 18.35
CA LYS A 12 -33.29 -62.23 17.16
C LYS A 12 -33.82 -60.82 17.49
N GLU A 13 -34.86 -60.71 18.30
CA GLU A 13 -35.37 -59.41 18.77
C GLU A 13 -34.36 -58.66 19.64
N THR A 14 -33.70 -59.34 20.55
CA THR A 14 -32.68 -58.75 21.41
C THR A 14 -31.49 -58.27 20.61
N TYR A 15 -31.03 -59.03 19.61
CA TYR A 15 -29.99 -58.63 18.69
C TYR A 15 -30.39 -57.39 17.85
N LEU A 16 -31.63 -57.34 17.32
CA LEU A 16 -32.11 -56.20 16.54
C LEU A 16 -32.22 -54.93 17.39
N LYS A 17 -32.67 -55.07 18.66
CA LYS A 17 -32.71 -53.92 19.62
C LYS A 17 -31.31 -53.43 19.95
N ALA A 18 -30.35 -54.30 20.18
CA ALA A 18 -28.94 -53.92 20.44
C ALA A 18 -28.30 -53.24 19.22
N ARG A 19 -28.55 -53.77 18.02
CA ARG A 19 -28.07 -53.15 16.76
C ARG A 19 -28.66 -51.74 16.52
N LYS A 20 -29.98 -51.55 16.74
CA LYS A 20 -30.63 -50.24 16.64
C LYS A 20 -30.05 -49.24 17.65
N ARG A 21 -29.80 -49.66 18.91
CA ARG A 21 -29.16 -48.82 19.94
C ARG A 21 -27.72 -48.44 19.53
N GLY A 22 -26.95 -49.36 18.99
CA GLY A 22 -25.59 -49.10 18.51
C GLY A 22 -25.58 -48.09 17.35
N ILE A 23 -26.47 -48.21 16.37
CA ILE A 23 -26.63 -47.26 15.26
C ILE A 23 -27.04 -45.88 15.79
N LEU A 24 -28.00 -45.81 16.72
CA LEU A 24 -28.45 -44.54 17.31
C LEU A 24 -27.31 -43.84 18.05
N LEU A 25 -26.55 -44.59 18.88
CA LEU A 25 -25.37 -44.07 19.57
C LEU A 25 -24.31 -43.53 18.59
N PHE A 26 -24.06 -44.26 17.51
CA PHE A 26 -23.12 -43.81 16.46
C PHE A 26 -23.60 -42.52 15.79
N ILE A 27 -24.88 -42.39 15.44
CA ILE A 27 -25.45 -41.17 14.88
C ILE A 27 -25.33 -40.00 15.84
N LEU A 28 -25.67 -40.21 17.14
CA LEU A 28 -25.58 -39.14 18.15
C LEU A 28 -24.17 -38.69 18.41
N THR A 29 -23.20 -39.61 18.48
CA THR A 29 -21.77 -39.23 18.63
C THR A 29 -21.23 -38.53 17.41
N SER A 30 -21.60 -38.94 16.19
CA SER A 30 -21.23 -38.30 14.95
C SER A 30 -21.80 -36.87 14.87
N LEU A 31 -23.08 -36.69 15.28
CA LEU A 31 -23.71 -35.37 15.30
C LEU A 31 -23.06 -34.45 16.33
N ALA A 32 -22.75 -34.94 17.53
CA ALA A 32 -22.04 -34.16 18.55
C ALA A 32 -20.65 -33.72 18.07
N TYR A 33 -19.93 -34.60 17.35
CA TYR A 33 -18.63 -34.29 16.80
C TYR A 33 -18.71 -33.23 15.70
N THR A 34 -19.71 -33.31 14.80
CA THR A 34 -19.91 -32.30 13.77
C THR A 34 -20.27 -30.93 14.35
N ILE A 35 -21.12 -30.89 15.40
CA ILE A 35 -21.45 -29.64 16.11
C ILE A 35 -20.20 -29.03 16.76
N ALA A 36 -19.35 -29.84 17.38
CA ALA A 36 -18.10 -29.38 17.98
C ALA A 36 -17.13 -28.79 16.92
N ILE A 37 -17.02 -29.43 15.76
CA ILE A 37 -16.19 -28.90 14.63
C ILE A 37 -16.74 -27.57 14.13
N ILE A 38 -18.05 -27.47 13.94
CA ILE A 38 -18.69 -26.22 13.50
C ILE A 38 -18.44 -25.12 14.54
N GLY A 39 -18.61 -25.40 15.82
CA GLY A 39 -18.30 -24.44 16.89
C GLY A 39 -16.86 -23.97 16.86
N LEU A 40 -15.91 -24.89 16.68
CA LEU A 40 -14.48 -24.54 16.57
C LEU A 40 -14.19 -23.66 15.35
N LEU A 41 -14.82 -23.97 14.21
CA LEU A 41 -14.66 -23.16 12.97
C LEU A 41 -15.21 -21.74 13.17
N VAL A 42 -16.33 -21.57 13.86
CA VAL A 42 -16.89 -20.25 14.18
C VAL A 42 -15.90 -19.45 15.02
N VAL A 43 -15.36 -20.03 16.09
CA VAL A 43 -14.36 -19.35 16.95
C VAL A 43 -13.13 -18.93 16.15
N ILE A 44 -12.60 -19.82 15.29
CA ILE A 44 -11.43 -19.51 14.45
C ILE A 44 -11.72 -18.37 13.47
N THR A 45 -12.95 -18.29 12.93
CA THR A 45 -13.32 -17.20 12.00
C THR A 45 -13.43 -15.87 12.74
N GLU A 46 -14.03 -15.82 13.92
CA GLU A 46 -14.12 -14.62 14.76
C GLU A 46 -12.73 -14.10 15.17
N GLU A 47 -11.82 -14.99 15.57
CA GLU A 47 -10.44 -14.60 15.87
C GLU A 47 -9.71 -14.02 14.66
N LYS A 48 -9.88 -14.60 13.47
CA LYS A 48 -9.27 -14.07 12.23
C LYS A 48 -9.79 -12.67 11.88
N GLU A 49 -11.09 -12.45 12.02
CA GLU A 49 -11.70 -11.13 11.79
C GLU A 49 -11.18 -10.09 12.80
N ALA A 50 -11.07 -10.47 14.07
CA ALA A 50 -10.50 -9.60 15.11
C ALA A 50 -9.04 -9.24 14.78
N ILE A 51 -8.19 -10.21 14.46
CA ILE A 51 -6.78 -9.99 14.09
C ILE A 51 -6.68 -9.09 12.84
N SER A 52 -7.53 -9.32 11.83
CA SER A 52 -7.60 -8.48 10.63
C SER A 52 -7.96 -7.03 10.98
N SER A 53 -8.95 -6.83 11.85
CA SER A 53 -9.39 -5.50 12.31
C SER A 53 -8.29 -4.77 13.07
N PHE A 54 -7.57 -5.45 13.97
CA PHE A 54 -6.42 -4.88 14.68
C PHE A 54 -5.27 -4.52 13.74
N SER A 55 -4.97 -5.37 12.76
CA SER A 55 -3.96 -5.10 11.74
C SER A 55 -4.31 -3.88 10.90
N HIS A 56 -5.58 -3.77 10.47
CA HIS A 56 -6.08 -2.62 9.72
C HIS A 56 -5.98 -1.33 10.54
N MET A 57 -6.39 -1.37 11.81
CA MET A 57 -6.26 -0.22 12.72
C MET A 57 -4.80 0.20 12.91
N GLY A 58 -3.88 -0.74 13.10
CA GLY A 58 -2.44 -0.47 13.17
C GLY A 58 -1.93 0.23 11.92
N SER A 59 -2.31 -0.24 10.74
CA SER A 59 -1.96 0.37 9.45
C SER A 59 -2.49 1.80 9.31
N MET A 60 -3.72 2.08 9.77
CA MET A 60 -4.29 3.43 9.76
C MET A 60 -3.55 4.39 10.71
N ILE A 61 -3.19 3.91 11.89
CA ILE A 61 -2.41 4.71 12.86
C ILE A 61 -1.04 5.05 12.30
N ASP A 62 -0.35 4.10 11.67
CA ASP A 62 0.97 4.32 11.07
C ASP A 62 0.90 5.29 9.88
N GLU A 63 -0.15 5.20 9.07
CA GLU A 63 -0.41 6.14 7.98
C GLU A 63 -0.65 7.55 8.51
N TYR A 64 -1.49 7.70 9.53
CA TYR A 64 -1.75 8.98 10.19
C TYR A 64 -0.47 9.60 10.77
N ARG A 65 0.31 8.82 11.52
CA ARG A 65 1.61 9.26 12.08
C ARG A 65 2.58 9.69 10.97
N THR A 66 2.61 8.96 9.87
CA THR A 66 3.47 9.29 8.73
C THR A 66 3.04 10.59 8.07
N LYS A 67 1.73 10.79 7.88
CA LYS A 67 1.14 12.03 7.37
C LYS A 67 1.47 13.22 8.27
N ASP A 68 1.34 13.06 9.59
CA ASP A 68 1.67 14.11 10.57
C ASP A 68 3.15 14.51 10.53
N LYS A 69 4.08 13.55 10.35
CA LYS A 69 5.50 13.82 10.16
C LYS A 69 5.78 14.64 8.89
N VAL A 70 5.17 14.23 7.77
CA VAL A 70 5.30 14.96 6.51
C VAL A 70 4.75 16.37 6.68
N TYR A 71 3.57 16.52 7.28
CA TYR A 71 2.99 17.82 7.59
C TYR A 71 3.92 18.66 8.47
N GLY A 72 4.51 18.08 9.52
CA GLY A 72 5.47 18.78 10.38
C GLY A 72 6.63 19.40 9.59
N ILE A 73 7.11 18.69 8.56
CA ILE A 73 8.14 19.22 7.64
C ILE A 73 7.55 20.33 6.75
N LEU A 74 6.36 20.14 6.16
CA LEU A 74 5.70 21.13 5.30
C LEU A 74 5.38 22.42 6.05
N ARG A 75 5.04 22.32 7.34
CA ARG A 75 4.84 23.50 8.20
C ARG A 75 6.08 24.37 8.29
N THR A 76 7.30 23.79 8.29
CA THR A 76 8.54 24.57 8.26
C THR A 76 8.77 25.29 6.93
N LYS A 77 8.05 24.91 5.88
CA LYS A 77 8.04 25.55 4.56
C LYS A 77 6.93 26.62 4.42
N GLY A 78 6.20 26.92 5.50
CA GLY A 78 5.18 27.96 5.55
C GLY A 78 3.76 27.52 5.16
N TYR A 79 3.49 26.23 5.03
CA TYR A 79 2.15 25.74 4.72
C TYR A 79 1.18 25.91 5.90
N SER A 80 -0.04 26.35 5.58
CA SER A 80 -1.18 26.29 6.50
C SER A 80 -1.54 24.84 6.85
N LEU A 81 -2.31 24.63 7.93
CA LEU A 81 -2.73 23.30 8.36
C LEU A 81 -3.47 22.54 7.23
N GLY A 82 -4.46 23.16 6.59
CA GLY A 82 -5.24 22.50 5.54
C GLY A 82 -4.40 22.11 4.34
N GLN A 83 -3.74 23.10 3.72
CA GLN A 83 -2.89 22.85 2.54
C GLN A 83 -1.76 21.85 2.81
N GLY A 84 -1.11 21.98 3.99
CA GLY A 84 -0.02 21.07 4.36
C GLY A 84 -0.49 19.65 4.57
N LEU A 85 -1.68 19.44 5.16
CA LEU A 85 -2.25 18.09 5.34
C LEU A 85 -2.67 17.48 4.01
N ASP A 86 -3.25 18.24 3.09
CA ASP A 86 -3.65 17.75 1.76
C ASP A 86 -2.43 17.28 0.96
N ILE A 87 -1.35 18.05 0.97
CA ILE A 87 -0.08 17.69 0.31
C ILE A 87 0.57 16.49 1.00
N ALA A 88 0.60 16.45 2.34
CA ALA A 88 1.13 15.32 3.10
C ALA A 88 0.38 14.04 2.77
N GLU A 89 -0.94 14.10 2.70
CA GLU A 89 -1.78 12.97 2.31
C GLU A 89 -1.46 12.50 0.89
N ALA A 90 -1.37 13.39 -0.09
CA ALA A 90 -1.02 13.04 -1.46
C ALA A 90 0.33 12.32 -1.54
N ILE A 91 1.36 12.84 -0.84
CA ILE A 91 2.71 12.27 -0.81
C ILE A 91 2.69 10.87 -0.17
N VAL A 92 2.08 10.73 1.03
CA VAL A 92 2.04 9.46 1.77
C VAL A 92 1.24 8.41 1.00
N LYS A 93 0.08 8.79 0.47
CA LYS A 93 -0.77 7.92 -0.33
C LYS A 93 -0.03 7.41 -1.57
N LYS A 94 0.64 8.29 -2.33
CA LYS A 94 1.37 7.88 -3.54
C LYS A 94 2.63 7.07 -3.24
N SER A 95 3.32 7.35 -2.15
CA SER A 95 4.42 6.51 -1.66
C SER A 95 3.96 5.07 -1.43
N LYS A 96 2.82 4.88 -0.76
CA LYS A 96 2.26 3.57 -0.44
C LYS A 96 1.69 2.86 -1.67
N GLU A 97 0.87 3.55 -2.48
CA GLU A 97 0.23 2.98 -3.68
C GLU A 97 1.24 2.52 -4.74
N LEU A 98 2.32 3.25 -4.91
CA LEU A 98 3.32 3.01 -5.94
C LEU A 98 4.60 2.34 -5.41
N GLU A 99 4.64 2.03 -4.11
CA GLU A 99 5.82 1.44 -3.43
C GLU A 99 7.10 2.28 -3.64
N LEU A 100 6.95 3.61 -3.71
CA LEU A 100 8.08 4.53 -3.82
C LEU A 100 8.55 4.97 -2.42
N PRO A 101 9.87 5.08 -2.19
CA PRO A 101 10.35 5.61 -0.93
C PRO A 101 9.82 7.03 -0.67
N LEU A 102 9.14 7.22 0.47
CA LEU A 102 8.57 8.52 0.86
C LEU A 102 9.60 9.65 0.80
N ALA A 103 10.80 9.39 1.32
CA ALA A 103 11.91 10.34 1.29
C ALA A 103 12.33 10.74 -0.13
N LEU A 104 12.18 9.84 -1.12
CA LEU A 104 12.49 10.12 -2.53
C LEU A 104 11.50 11.13 -3.11
N ILE A 105 10.21 10.92 -2.89
CA ILE A 105 9.17 11.84 -3.35
C ILE A 105 9.41 13.24 -2.77
N MET A 106 9.68 13.31 -1.45
CA MET A 106 9.96 14.57 -0.77
C MET A 106 11.23 15.25 -1.28
N ALA A 107 12.28 14.47 -1.56
CA ALA A 107 13.55 14.99 -2.09
C ALA A 107 13.39 15.58 -3.49
N VAL A 108 12.62 14.91 -4.36
CA VAL A 108 12.31 15.41 -5.70
C VAL A 108 11.50 16.71 -5.60
N ILE A 109 10.42 16.75 -4.81
CA ILE A 109 9.61 17.94 -4.64
C ILE A 109 10.45 19.11 -4.09
N ASP A 110 11.30 18.86 -3.10
CA ASP A 110 12.15 19.90 -2.52
C ASP A 110 13.19 20.44 -3.53
N TYR A 111 13.71 19.58 -4.38
CA TYR A 111 14.65 19.99 -5.43
C TYR A 111 13.97 20.78 -6.55
N GLU A 112 12.83 20.26 -7.03
CA GLU A 112 12.13 20.81 -8.20
C GLU A 112 11.42 22.13 -7.91
N SER A 113 10.90 22.32 -6.71
CA SER A 113 10.05 23.48 -6.41
C SER A 113 10.26 24.06 -5.01
N GLU A 114 11.15 23.50 -4.20
CA GLU A 114 11.25 23.83 -2.76
C GLU A 114 9.89 23.75 -2.03
N PHE A 115 9.04 22.85 -2.49
CA PHE A 115 7.63 22.71 -2.09
C PHE A 115 6.74 23.89 -2.48
N TYR A 116 7.07 24.68 -3.51
CA TYR A 116 6.20 25.73 -3.99
C TYR A 116 5.22 25.22 -5.06
N PRO A 117 3.88 25.13 -4.77
CA PRO A 117 2.93 24.46 -5.67
C PRO A 117 2.71 25.19 -6.98
N ASN A 118 2.93 26.51 -7.01
CA ASN A 118 2.78 27.33 -8.20
C ASN A 118 4.12 27.56 -8.93
N ALA A 119 5.17 26.78 -8.62
CA ALA A 119 6.45 26.90 -9.28
C ALA A 119 6.30 26.68 -10.78
N ARG A 120 7.00 27.53 -11.57
CA ARG A 120 7.03 27.46 -13.02
C ARG A 120 8.44 27.76 -13.51
N SER A 121 9.00 26.85 -14.31
CA SER A 121 10.30 27.08 -14.93
C SER A 121 10.19 27.84 -16.24
N ASP A 122 11.30 28.44 -16.71
CA ASP A 122 11.39 29.12 -18.01
C ASP A 122 11.09 28.18 -19.18
N LYS A 123 11.32 26.88 -19.00
CA LYS A 123 11.02 25.84 -19.99
C LYS A 123 9.56 25.37 -19.96
N GLY A 124 8.73 25.90 -19.03
CA GLY A 124 7.32 25.60 -18.92
C GLY A 124 6.96 24.42 -18.00
N ALA A 125 7.92 23.85 -17.26
CA ALA A 125 7.61 22.87 -16.22
C ALA A 125 6.79 23.52 -15.10
N GLN A 126 5.85 22.80 -14.48
CA GLN A 126 4.92 23.36 -13.48
C GLN A 126 4.72 22.45 -12.28
N GLY A 127 4.43 23.11 -11.15
CA GLY A 127 3.96 22.48 -9.92
C GLY A 127 5.08 21.91 -9.07
N LEU A 128 4.67 21.15 -8.02
CA LEU A 128 5.57 20.62 -6.99
C LEU A 128 6.69 19.73 -7.55
N MET A 129 6.40 18.93 -8.57
CA MET A 129 7.32 17.98 -9.18
C MET A 129 7.79 18.42 -10.56
N GLN A 130 7.56 19.70 -10.92
CA GLN A 130 8.02 20.35 -12.17
C GLN A 130 7.75 19.52 -13.42
N ILE A 131 6.48 19.16 -13.64
CA ILE A 131 6.09 18.34 -14.78
C ILE A 131 6.07 19.18 -16.05
N MET A 132 6.72 18.68 -17.11
CA MET A 132 6.67 19.30 -18.44
C MET A 132 5.31 19.07 -19.11
N PRO A 133 4.76 20.06 -19.87
CA PRO A 133 3.44 19.95 -20.50
C PRO A 133 3.24 18.70 -21.36
N LEU A 134 4.24 18.27 -22.12
CA LEU A 134 4.14 17.04 -22.93
C LEU A 134 4.05 15.79 -22.08
N LYS A 135 4.80 15.71 -20.98
CA LYS A 135 4.70 14.60 -20.02
C LYS A 135 3.36 14.61 -19.32
N TRP A 136 2.86 15.77 -18.95
CA TRP A 136 1.51 15.90 -18.39
C TRP A 136 0.48 15.27 -19.32
N ASP A 137 0.43 15.67 -20.59
CA ASP A 137 -0.54 15.16 -21.57
C ASP A 137 -0.45 13.64 -21.75
N GLN A 138 0.76 13.08 -21.77
CA GLN A 138 0.98 11.64 -21.83
C GLN A 138 0.38 10.93 -20.61
N TYR A 139 0.65 11.44 -19.40
CA TYR A 139 0.26 10.77 -18.17
C TYR A 139 -1.22 10.95 -17.81
N VAL A 140 -1.83 12.11 -18.10
CA VAL A 140 -3.29 12.26 -17.92
C VAL A 140 -4.05 11.33 -18.87
N THR A 141 -3.53 11.10 -20.07
CA THR A 141 -4.09 10.09 -21.01
C THR A 141 -3.91 8.68 -20.46
N LYS A 142 -2.71 8.33 -19.98
CA LYS A 142 -2.42 7.02 -19.35
C LYS A 142 -3.31 6.74 -18.14
N LEU A 143 -3.58 7.77 -17.33
CA LEU A 143 -4.42 7.70 -16.14
C LEU A 143 -5.93 7.82 -16.46
N ASN A 144 -6.29 7.95 -17.73
CA ASN A 144 -7.66 8.16 -18.21
C ASN A 144 -8.35 9.38 -17.55
N TRP A 145 -7.59 10.44 -17.31
CA TRP A 145 -8.10 11.68 -16.75
C TRP A 145 -8.57 12.64 -17.83
N LYS A 146 -9.72 13.27 -17.63
CA LYS A 146 -10.30 14.29 -18.52
C LYS A 146 -10.00 15.69 -17.98
N VAL A 147 -8.73 16.04 -17.85
CA VAL A 147 -8.27 17.33 -17.31
C VAL A 147 -7.34 18.02 -18.31
N ASN A 148 -7.30 19.35 -18.26
CA ASN A 148 -6.41 20.13 -19.09
C ASN A 148 -5.13 20.52 -18.33
N ARG A 149 -4.22 21.21 -19.01
CA ARG A 149 -2.92 21.64 -18.44
C ARG A 149 -3.02 22.63 -17.27
N ARG A 150 -4.19 23.27 -17.03
CA ARG A 150 -4.36 24.16 -15.86
C ARG A 150 -4.27 23.36 -14.57
N ALA A 151 -4.64 22.08 -14.60
CA ALA A 151 -4.54 21.18 -13.45
C ALA A 151 -3.09 20.79 -13.09
N MET A 152 -2.08 21.17 -13.89
CA MET A 152 -0.66 20.95 -13.55
C MET A 152 -0.23 21.67 -12.27
N ALA A 153 -0.91 22.76 -11.89
CA ALA A 153 -0.66 23.49 -10.65
C ALA A 153 -1.42 22.92 -9.45
N ASP A 154 -2.36 21.99 -9.67
CA ASP A 154 -3.03 21.29 -8.56
C ASP A 154 -2.04 20.36 -7.87
N PRO A 155 -1.80 20.51 -6.54
CA PRO A 155 -0.78 19.74 -5.83
C PRO A 155 -0.99 18.23 -5.90
N PHE A 156 -2.25 17.77 -5.72
CA PHE A 156 -2.58 16.35 -5.73
C PHE A 156 -2.34 15.73 -7.11
N MET A 157 -2.81 16.40 -8.16
CA MET A 157 -2.64 15.92 -9.53
C MET A 157 -1.18 15.94 -9.96
N ASN A 158 -0.45 17.00 -9.61
CA ASN A 158 0.97 17.14 -9.91
C ASN A 158 1.80 16.05 -9.24
N ILE A 159 1.60 15.82 -7.94
CA ILE A 159 2.26 14.72 -7.21
C ILE A 159 1.89 13.37 -7.82
N THR A 160 0.62 13.16 -8.18
CA THR A 160 0.21 11.87 -8.77
C THR A 160 0.93 11.60 -10.10
N VAL A 161 0.98 12.57 -10.99
CA VAL A 161 1.68 12.43 -12.27
C VAL A 161 3.18 12.27 -12.07
N GLY A 162 3.81 13.09 -11.24
CA GLY A 162 5.24 13.00 -10.96
C GLY A 162 5.66 11.67 -10.32
N CYS A 163 4.88 11.17 -9.36
CA CYS A 163 5.11 9.86 -8.76
C CYS A 163 4.93 8.71 -9.77
N GLN A 164 3.95 8.82 -10.68
CA GLN A 164 3.78 7.81 -11.73
C GLN A 164 4.97 7.80 -12.71
N ILE A 165 5.51 8.97 -13.07
CA ILE A 165 6.74 9.07 -13.86
C ILE A 165 7.91 8.39 -13.13
N LEU A 166 8.10 8.70 -11.84
CA LEU A 166 9.14 8.06 -11.03
C LEU A 166 8.97 6.55 -10.95
N LYS A 167 7.74 6.07 -10.80
CA LYS A 167 7.45 4.63 -10.73
C LYS A 167 7.78 3.92 -12.03
N ASP A 168 7.37 4.48 -13.17
CA ASP A 168 7.66 3.91 -14.48
C ASP A 168 9.18 3.79 -14.68
N LEU A 169 9.93 4.84 -14.38
CA LEU A 169 11.39 4.82 -14.44
C LEU A 169 12.01 3.81 -13.46
N TYR A 170 11.45 3.68 -12.26
CA TYR A 170 11.91 2.72 -11.27
C TYR A 170 11.71 1.28 -11.74
N ASP A 171 10.61 1.01 -12.43
CA ASP A 171 10.28 -0.30 -13.00
C ASP A 171 11.15 -0.64 -14.22
N ASP A 172 11.48 0.35 -15.05
CA ASP A 172 12.41 0.18 -16.18
C ASP A 172 13.80 -0.28 -15.69
N TYR A 173 14.22 0.20 -14.53
CA TYR A 173 15.52 -0.15 -13.94
C TYR A 173 15.45 -1.25 -12.87
N LYS A 174 14.36 -2.05 -12.80
CA LYS A 174 14.20 -3.16 -11.82
C LYS A 174 15.29 -4.23 -11.92
N HIS A 175 15.93 -4.36 -13.09
CA HIS A 175 17.04 -5.31 -13.32
C HIS A 175 18.34 -4.89 -12.63
N ILE A 176 18.49 -3.61 -12.23
CA ILE A 176 19.66 -3.11 -11.50
C ILE A 176 19.54 -3.47 -10.03
N LYS A 177 20.46 -4.34 -9.55
CA LYS A 177 20.47 -4.81 -8.15
C LYS A 177 21.02 -3.78 -7.16
N ASN A 178 21.89 -2.88 -7.62
CA ASN A 178 22.47 -1.84 -6.77
C ASN A 178 21.51 -0.66 -6.68
N ASP A 179 20.89 -0.45 -5.53
CA ASP A 179 19.88 0.60 -5.33
C ASP A 179 20.40 2.02 -5.55
N LYS A 180 21.67 2.30 -5.23
CA LYS A 180 22.26 3.61 -5.49
C LYS A 180 22.42 3.87 -6.98
N VAL A 181 22.87 2.87 -7.74
CA VAL A 181 22.99 2.97 -9.21
C VAL A 181 21.61 3.10 -9.86
N LYS A 182 20.63 2.30 -9.39
CA LYS A 182 19.24 2.40 -9.84
C LYS A 182 18.69 3.80 -9.60
N MET A 183 18.81 4.31 -8.37
CA MET A 183 18.35 5.63 -7.99
C MET A 183 18.98 6.73 -8.86
N ALA A 184 20.29 6.67 -9.07
CA ALA A 184 20.99 7.64 -9.93
C ALA A 184 20.45 7.65 -11.36
N LYS A 185 20.18 6.47 -11.95
CA LYS A 185 19.58 6.37 -13.29
C LYS A 185 18.16 6.90 -13.34
N VAL A 186 17.31 6.51 -12.39
CA VAL A 186 15.93 7.00 -12.27
C VAL A 186 15.91 8.54 -12.20
N LEU A 187 16.74 9.12 -11.34
CA LEU A 187 16.80 10.57 -11.17
C LEU A 187 17.36 11.28 -12.39
N THR A 188 18.38 10.71 -13.04
CA THR A 188 18.93 11.27 -14.28
C THR A 188 17.87 11.32 -15.37
N ASP A 189 17.11 10.25 -15.58
CA ASP A 189 16.07 10.19 -16.62
C ASP A 189 14.83 11.01 -16.24
N TYR A 190 14.55 11.16 -14.96
CA TYR A 190 13.50 12.07 -14.50
C TYR A 190 13.80 13.51 -14.92
N ASN A 191 15.03 13.98 -14.71
CA ASN A 191 15.45 15.35 -15.05
C ASN A 191 15.63 15.59 -16.55
N ASN A 192 16.22 14.63 -17.26
CA ASN A 192 16.63 14.82 -18.66
C ASN A 192 15.58 14.35 -19.69
N GLY A 193 14.51 13.69 -19.24
CA GLY A 193 13.63 12.89 -20.09
C GLY A 193 14.21 11.50 -20.36
N GLU A 194 13.38 10.63 -20.94
CA GLU A 194 13.70 9.20 -21.09
C GLU A 194 14.99 8.97 -21.88
N LYS A 195 15.83 8.08 -21.32
CA LYS A 195 17.05 7.52 -21.96
C LYS A 195 18.08 8.56 -22.39
N SER A 196 18.28 9.58 -21.56
CA SER A 196 19.37 10.51 -21.79
C SER A 196 20.72 9.78 -21.83
N THR A 197 21.50 10.02 -22.88
CA THR A 197 22.88 9.56 -23.00
C THR A 197 23.85 10.46 -22.25
N ASP A 198 23.41 11.66 -21.84
CA ASP A 198 24.19 12.59 -21.03
C ASP A 198 23.75 12.51 -19.56
N PRO A 199 24.55 11.85 -18.71
CA PRO A 199 24.20 11.72 -17.30
C PRO A 199 24.35 13.07 -16.60
N ASN A 200 23.26 13.80 -16.37
CA ASN A 200 23.29 14.91 -15.43
C ASN A 200 23.43 14.35 -14.00
N LEU A 201 24.63 13.88 -13.70
CA LEU A 201 24.98 13.34 -12.38
C LEU A 201 24.77 14.37 -11.27
N LYS A 202 24.85 15.67 -11.59
CA LYS A 202 24.61 16.72 -10.60
C LYS A 202 23.23 16.63 -10.01
N TYR A 203 22.18 16.51 -10.86
CA TYR A 203 20.80 16.34 -10.37
C TYR A 203 20.66 15.12 -9.46
N ALA A 204 21.16 13.97 -9.91
CA ALA A 204 21.07 12.73 -9.14
C ALA A 204 21.81 12.82 -7.81
N VAL A 205 22.96 13.52 -7.75
CA VAL A 205 23.72 13.74 -6.51
C VAL A 205 22.97 14.66 -5.54
N GLU A 206 22.47 15.80 -6.03
CA GLU A 206 21.79 16.79 -5.18
C GLU A 206 20.45 16.25 -4.64
N VAL A 207 19.65 15.57 -5.46
CA VAL A 207 18.44 14.90 -5.00
C VAL A 207 18.76 13.72 -4.06
N GLY A 208 19.86 12.99 -4.33
CA GLY A 208 20.35 11.93 -3.44
C GLY A 208 20.71 12.45 -2.05
N GLN A 209 21.35 13.62 -1.95
CA GLN A 209 21.64 14.27 -0.67
C GLN A 209 20.36 14.66 0.07
N LYS A 210 19.40 15.26 -0.61
CA LYS A 210 18.09 15.57 -0.03
C LYS A 210 17.33 14.30 0.42
N TYR A 211 17.43 13.22 -0.34
CA TYR A 211 16.86 11.92 0.04
C TYR A 211 17.40 11.42 1.38
N ASP A 212 18.72 11.48 1.57
CA ASP A 212 19.35 11.08 2.83
C ASP A 212 18.93 12.00 4.01
N GLU A 213 18.78 13.30 3.76
CA GLU A 213 18.27 14.25 4.76
C GLU A 213 16.82 13.93 5.16
N TYR A 214 15.93 13.68 4.19
CA TYR A 214 14.54 13.33 4.46
C TYR A 214 14.41 11.99 5.17
N GLN A 215 15.24 11.01 4.84
CA GLN A 215 15.29 9.77 5.59
C GLN A 215 15.61 10.01 7.08
N LYS A 216 16.61 10.85 7.37
CA LYS A 216 16.98 11.22 8.75
C LYS A 216 15.85 11.98 9.46
N LYS A 217 15.25 12.97 8.79
CA LYS A 217 14.12 13.75 9.34
C LYS A 217 12.93 12.83 9.68
N LEU A 218 12.51 11.96 8.77
CA LEU A 218 11.40 11.02 8.98
C LEU A 218 11.66 10.03 10.12
N ARG A 219 12.91 9.56 10.30
CA ARG A 219 13.29 8.69 11.43
C ARG A 219 13.29 9.42 12.78
N LYS A 220 13.67 10.69 12.83
CA LYS A 220 13.74 11.47 14.08
C LYS A 220 12.37 11.61 14.73
N TYR A 221 11.31 11.81 13.94
CA TYR A 221 9.91 11.88 14.42
C TYR A 221 9.35 10.56 14.95
N THR A 222 10.07 9.44 14.86
CA THR A 222 9.65 8.13 15.40
C THR A 222 10.13 7.90 16.83
N ARG A 223 10.98 8.76 17.40
CA ARG A 223 11.62 8.56 18.72
C ARG A 223 11.04 9.42 19.85
N ASN A 224 10.04 10.25 19.58
CA ASN A 224 9.28 11.03 20.56
C ASN A 224 7.84 10.54 20.60
#